data_a8487c7ba8d44a363f7de00c3d2aeee3
#
_entry.id   a8487c7ba8d44a363f7de00c3d2aeee3
#
_cell.length_a   1.000
_cell.length_b   1.000
_cell.length_c   1.000
_cell.angle_alpha   90.00
_cell.angle_beta   90.00
_cell.angle_gamma   90.00
#
_symmetry.space_group_name_H-M   'P 1'
#
loop_
_entity.id
_entity.type
_entity.pdbx_description
1 polymer ?
#
loop_
_entity_poly.entity_id
_entity_poly.type
_entity_poly.pdbx_seq_one_letter_code
_entity_poly.pdbx_strand_id
1 'polypeptide(L)'
;TANAIYQNINFIERYDPEYVLILSGDHIYKMDYGKMLEFHKDSNADCTIAVLEVPWEEASRFGIMTADENNVITKFEEKPKEPKSNLASMGIYIFTWEKLRKYLTEDEADKTSSNDFGKNIIPNMLADQQRMVAYPFEGYWKDVGTIGSLWEANMDLLDPNVPLDVWDPEWKIYSRTSGRPGHYIGTGALVDNAMLTEGCSVEG
;
A
#
# COMPACT_ATOMS: atom_id res chain seq x y z
N THR A 1 -6.42 11.01 -5.27
CA THR A 1 -5.89 10.43 -4.00
C THR A 1 -5.19 11.49 -3.15
N ALA A 2 -4.37 12.37 -3.72
CA ALA A 2 -3.67 13.44 -2.99
C ALA A 2 -4.62 14.45 -2.34
N ASN A 3 -5.76 14.74 -2.95
CA ASN A 3 -6.77 15.64 -2.38
C ASN A 3 -7.23 15.22 -0.98
N ALA A 4 -7.32 13.91 -0.70
CA ALA A 4 -7.70 13.42 0.63
C ALA A 4 -6.72 13.89 1.71
N ILE A 5 -5.44 13.95 1.41
CA ILE A 5 -4.42 14.45 2.34
C ILE A 5 -4.46 15.96 2.41
N TYR A 6 -4.59 16.66 1.26
CA TYR A 6 -4.72 18.11 1.22
C TYR A 6 -5.87 18.61 2.10
N GLN A 7 -7.05 18.02 2.01
CA GLN A 7 -8.21 18.40 2.83
C GLN A 7 -7.98 18.24 4.35
N ASN A 8 -6.98 17.46 4.73
CA ASN A 8 -6.65 17.19 6.13
C ASN A 8 -5.33 17.86 6.60
N ILE A 9 -4.73 18.76 5.81
CA ILE A 9 -3.48 19.44 6.18
C ILE A 9 -3.58 20.08 7.56
N ASN A 10 -4.64 20.85 7.83
CA ASN A 10 -4.84 21.52 9.12
C ASN A 10 -4.93 20.56 10.30
N PHE A 11 -5.39 19.32 10.07
CA PHE A 11 -5.43 18.30 11.10
C PHE A 11 -4.05 17.70 11.34
N ILE A 12 -3.32 17.40 10.27
CA ILE A 12 -1.95 16.86 10.32
C ILE A 12 -1.02 17.85 11.01
N GLU A 13 -1.10 19.14 10.70
CA GLU A 13 -0.27 20.19 11.27
C GLU A 13 -0.41 20.35 12.80
N ARG A 14 -1.51 19.92 13.40
CA ARG A 14 -1.68 19.92 14.87
C ARG A 14 -0.70 19.00 15.59
N TYR A 15 -0.14 18.01 14.88
CA TYR A 15 0.82 17.05 15.42
C TYR A 15 2.28 17.44 15.12
N ASP A 16 2.49 18.51 14.35
CA ASP A 16 3.83 18.99 13.94
C ASP A 16 4.75 17.84 13.48
N PRO A 17 4.31 16.99 12.52
CA PRO A 17 5.08 15.83 12.13
C PRO A 17 6.26 16.23 11.23
N GLU A 18 7.40 15.56 11.42
CA GLU A 18 8.53 15.64 10.49
C GLU A 18 8.30 14.78 9.25
N TYR A 19 7.67 13.61 9.46
CA TYR A 19 7.35 12.64 8.41
C TYR A 19 5.88 12.25 8.45
N VAL A 20 5.33 11.89 7.29
CA VAL A 20 4.00 11.33 7.17
C VAL A 20 4.04 10.03 6.39
N LEU A 21 3.34 9.02 6.93
CA LEU A 21 3.12 7.74 6.27
C LEU A 21 1.73 7.75 5.64
N ILE A 22 1.67 7.45 4.34
CA ILE A 22 0.43 7.36 3.57
C ILE A 22 0.23 5.92 3.13
N LEU A 23 -0.94 5.39 3.40
CA LEU A 23 -1.31 4.00 3.13
C LEU A 23 -2.56 3.94 2.26
N SER A 24 -2.63 2.95 1.37
CA SER A 24 -3.88 2.55 0.74
C SER A 24 -4.78 1.84 1.74
N GLY A 25 -6.11 1.99 1.56
CA GLY A 25 -7.11 1.44 2.48
C GLY A 25 -7.57 0.02 2.16
N ASP A 26 -7.17 -0.53 1.01
CA ASP A 26 -7.67 -1.78 0.43
C ASP A 26 -6.55 -2.76 0.06
N HIS A 27 -5.39 -2.67 0.69
CA HIS A 27 -4.27 -3.58 0.47
C HIS A 27 -4.08 -4.54 1.63
N ILE A 28 -3.75 -5.79 1.34
CA ILE A 28 -3.47 -6.84 2.31
C ILE A 28 -1.97 -7.14 2.31
N TYR A 29 -1.31 -6.90 3.42
CA TYR A 29 0.13 -7.14 3.63
C TYR A 29 0.49 -6.99 5.12
N LYS A 30 1.71 -7.39 5.49
CA LYS A 30 2.34 -7.02 6.77
C LYS A 30 3.66 -6.31 6.48
N MET A 31 3.86 -5.11 7.02
CA MET A 31 5.07 -4.33 6.83
C MET A 31 5.47 -3.63 8.13
N ASP A 32 6.76 -3.67 8.45
CA ASP A 32 7.34 -2.85 9.52
C ASP A 32 7.64 -1.44 8.99
N TYR A 33 6.73 -0.53 9.24
CA TYR A 33 6.88 0.87 8.81
C TYR A 33 8.03 1.60 9.52
N GLY A 34 8.47 1.10 10.68
CA GLY A 34 9.65 1.64 11.38
C GLY A 34 10.91 1.45 10.53
N LYS A 35 11.11 0.27 9.96
CA LYS A 35 12.23 0.00 9.05
C LYS A 35 12.18 0.85 7.78
N MET A 36 10.99 1.03 7.22
CA MET A 36 10.81 1.91 6.06
C MET A 36 11.14 3.38 6.40
N LEU A 37 10.78 3.83 7.62
CA LEU A 37 11.11 5.18 8.09
C LEU A 37 12.62 5.34 8.34
N GLU A 38 13.29 4.35 8.92
CA GLU A 38 14.75 4.35 9.08
C GLU A 38 15.43 4.45 7.71
N PHE A 39 15.00 3.64 6.74
CA PHE A 39 15.49 3.70 5.36
C PHE A 39 15.28 5.08 4.73
N HIS A 40 14.12 5.71 4.94
CA HIS A 40 13.82 7.06 4.48
C HIS A 40 14.83 8.08 5.03
N LYS A 41 15.08 8.03 6.34
CA LYS A 41 16.02 8.91 7.02
C LYS A 41 17.46 8.69 6.56
N ASP A 42 17.91 7.45 6.51
CA ASP A 42 19.28 7.08 6.12
C ASP A 42 19.56 7.47 4.66
N SER A 43 18.55 7.42 3.82
CA SER A 43 18.62 7.85 2.42
C SER A 43 18.53 9.37 2.25
N ASN A 44 18.26 10.14 3.31
CA ASN A 44 17.94 11.58 3.24
C ASN A 44 16.88 11.86 2.15
N ALA A 45 15.82 11.06 2.12
CA ALA A 45 14.80 11.12 1.09
C ALA A 45 13.77 12.22 1.37
N ASP A 46 13.24 12.83 0.32
CA ASP A 46 12.05 13.68 0.37
C ASP A 46 10.78 12.83 0.26
N CYS A 47 10.87 11.70 -0.47
CA CYS A 47 9.83 10.70 -0.60
C CYS A 47 10.44 9.28 -0.67
N THR A 48 9.86 8.34 0.06
CA THR A 48 10.14 6.90 -0.07
C THR A 48 8.87 6.20 -0.52
N ILE A 49 8.97 5.39 -1.56
CA ILE A 49 7.87 4.60 -2.11
C ILE A 49 8.15 3.13 -1.86
N ALA A 50 7.26 2.42 -1.16
CA ALA A 50 7.36 0.97 -1.07
C ALA A 50 7.04 0.35 -2.43
N VAL A 51 7.88 -0.59 -2.83
CA VAL A 51 7.84 -1.21 -4.16
C VAL A 51 8.01 -2.72 -4.08
N LEU A 52 7.47 -3.41 -5.06
CA LEU A 52 7.72 -4.83 -5.30
C LEU A 52 7.74 -5.12 -6.80
N GLU A 53 8.38 -6.21 -7.18
CA GLU A 53 8.29 -6.72 -8.54
C GLU A 53 6.98 -7.48 -8.73
N VAL A 54 6.22 -7.10 -9.76
CA VAL A 54 4.98 -7.79 -10.14
C VAL A 54 5.19 -8.56 -11.44
N PRO A 55 4.35 -9.57 -11.77
CA PRO A 55 4.32 -10.17 -13.08
C PRO A 55 4.18 -9.11 -14.18
N TRP A 56 4.92 -9.26 -15.28
CA TRP A 56 4.94 -8.27 -16.37
C TRP A 56 3.55 -7.98 -16.95
N GLU A 57 2.69 -8.99 -17.03
CA GLU A 57 1.32 -8.90 -17.50
C GLU A 57 0.43 -8.02 -16.59
N GLU A 58 0.80 -7.86 -15.33
CA GLU A 58 0.07 -7.04 -14.35
C GLU A 58 0.64 -5.62 -14.23
N ALA A 59 1.86 -5.39 -14.70
CA ALA A 59 2.56 -4.13 -14.49
C ALA A 59 1.79 -2.90 -14.97
N SER A 60 0.98 -3.02 -16.04
CA SER A 60 0.15 -1.92 -16.55
C SER A 60 -0.98 -1.48 -15.60
N ARG A 61 -1.22 -2.21 -14.52
CA ARG A 61 -2.26 -1.86 -13.53
C ARG A 61 -1.77 -0.89 -12.46
N PHE A 62 -0.46 -0.75 -12.31
CA PHE A 62 0.17 -0.02 -11.22
C PHE A 62 0.99 1.17 -11.69
N GLY A 63 1.35 2.04 -10.78
CA GLY A 63 2.42 3.00 -10.99
C GLY A 63 3.76 2.25 -11.06
N ILE A 64 4.44 2.36 -12.17
CA ILE A 64 5.70 1.65 -12.45
C ILE A 64 6.87 2.61 -12.37
N MET A 65 7.94 2.15 -11.74
CA MET A 65 9.12 2.97 -11.59
C MET A 65 10.39 2.29 -12.06
N THR A 66 11.39 3.11 -12.36
CA THR A 66 12.76 2.71 -12.59
C THR A 66 13.61 3.33 -11.48
N ALA A 67 14.43 2.55 -10.82
CA ALA A 67 15.39 3.00 -9.83
C ALA A 67 16.81 2.62 -10.26
N ASP A 68 17.79 3.37 -9.77
CA ASP A 68 19.19 3.05 -9.95
C ASP A 68 19.68 2.01 -8.91
N GLU A 69 20.97 1.69 -8.94
CA GLU A 69 21.62 0.75 -8.02
C GLU A 69 21.58 1.16 -6.54
N ASN A 70 21.29 2.44 -6.26
CA ASN A 70 21.14 2.99 -4.93
C ASN A 70 19.66 3.16 -4.53
N ASN A 71 18.75 2.53 -5.26
CA ASN A 71 17.30 2.66 -5.11
C ASN A 71 16.76 4.08 -5.35
N VAL A 72 17.53 5.00 -5.98
CA VAL A 72 17.01 6.32 -6.31
C VAL A 72 16.09 6.21 -7.53
N ILE A 73 14.85 6.67 -7.37
CA ILE A 73 13.85 6.63 -8.44
C ILE A 73 14.23 7.65 -9.51
N THR A 74 14.44 7.16 -10.73
CA THR A 74 14.80 7.97 -11.90
C THR A 74 13.62 8.23 -12.82
N LYS A 75 12.59 7.38 -12.76
CA LYS A 75 11.39 7.47 -13.58
C LYS A 75 10.19 6.88 -12.86
N PHE A 76 9.03 7.50 -13.06
CA PHE A 76 7.73 7.00 -12.62
C PHE A 76 6.70 7.15 -13.74
N GLU A 77 5.89 6.12 -13.99
CA GLU A 77 4.83 6.11 -14.99
C GLU A 77 3.55 5.50 -14.39
N GLU A 78 2.50 6.30 -14.30
CA GLU A 78 1.22 5.85 -13.76
C GLU A 78 0.47 5.00 -14.80
N LYS A 79 0.28 3.71 -14.50
CA LYS A 79 -0.46 2.74 -15.32
C LYS A 79 -0.06 2.77 -16.80
N PRO A 80 1.21 2.57 -17.12
CA PRO A 80 1.70 2.64 -18.49
C PRO A 80 1.11 1.51 -19.34
N LYS A 81 0.76 1.81 -20.60
CA LYS A 81 0.27 0.78 -21.55
C LYS A 81 1.37 -0.23 -21.93
N GLU A 82 2.61 0.24 -21.99
CA GLU A 82 3.80 -0.55 -22.32
C GLU A 82 4.85 -0.33 -21.23
N PRO A 83 4.74 -1.05 -20.10
CA PRO A 83 5.66 -0.88 -18.98
C PRO A 83 7.10 -1.25 -19.37
N LYS A 84 8.06 -0.41 -18.98
CA LYS A 84 9.49 -0.65 -19.21
C LYS A 84 10.21 -1.28 -18.01
N SER A 85 9.50 -1.44 -16.93
CA SER A 85 9.90 -2.08 -15.69
C SER A 85 8.69 -2.78 -15.10
N ASN A 86 8.92 -3.75 -14.22
CA ASN A 86 7.88 -4.41 -13.44
C ASN A 86 7.96 -4.04 -11.94
N LEU A 87 8.74 -3.01 -11.61
CA LEU A 87 8.84 -2.49 -10.26
C LEU A 87 7.63 -1.59 -9.95
N ALA A 88 6.67 -2.15 -9.25
CA ALA A 88 5.37 -1.53 -9.00
C ALA A 88 5.34 -0.77 -7.66
N SER A 89 4.68 0.38 -7.65
CA SER A 89 4.32 1.09 -6.43
C SER A 89 3.25 0.32 -5.66
N MET A 90 3.48 0.11 -4.38
CA MET A 90 2.48 -0.46 -3.48
C MET A 90 1.43 0.58 -3.02
N GLY A 91 1.53 1.85 -3.42
CA GLY A 91 0.67 2.89 -2.87
C GLY A 91 0.95 3.21 -1.40
N ILE A 92 2.14 2.89 -0.94
CA ILE A 92 2.62 3.13 0.42
C ILE A 92 3.78 4.09 0.33
N TYR A 93 3.65 5.25 0.99
CA TYR A 93 4.61 6.33 0.87
C TYR A 93 5.03 6.85 2.25
N ILE A 94 6.30 7.21 2.40
CA ILE A 94 6.77 8.10 3.47
C ILE A 94 7.26 9.39 2.81
N PHE A 95 6.75 10.50 3.27
CA PHE A 95 7.18 11.83 2.84
C PHE A 95 7.73 12.62 4.01
N THR A 96 8.77 13.42 3.75
CA THR A 96 9.11 14.56 4.58
C THR A 96 7.95 15.56 4.50
N TRP A 97 7.31 15.86 5.65
CA TRP A 97 6.03 16.59 5.68
C TRP A 97 6.09 17.96 5.01
N GLU A 98 7.13 18.73 5.27
CA GLU A 98 7.33 20.06 4.66
C GLU A 98 7.29 19.99 3.13
N LYS A 99 7.93 18.95 2.56
CA LYS A 99 7.93 18.74 1.11
C LYS A 99 6.54 18.37 0.60
N LEU A 100 5.92 17.38 1.19
CA LEU A 100 4.58 16.95 0.75
C LEU A 100 3.57 18.10 0.83
N ARG A 101 3.57 18.83 1.95
CA ARG A 101 2.67 19.97 2.16
C ARG A 101 2.80 21.01 1.04
N LYS A 102 4.04 21.34 0.64
CA LYS A 102 4.30 22.25 -0.48
C LYS A 102 3.63 21.75 -1.76
N TYR A 103 3.93 20.53 -2.16
CA TYR A 103 3.39 19.96 -3.42
C TYR A 103 1.87 19.80 -3.39
N LEU A 104 1.27 19.42 -2.28
CA LEU A 104 -0.19 19.36 -2.14
C LEU A 104 -0.84 20.72 -2.32
N THR A 105 -0.22 21.79 -1.78
CA THR A 105 -0.75 23.15 -1.87
C THR A 105 -0.62 23.72 -3.28
N GLU A 106 0.51 23.46 -3.93
CA GLU A 106 0.76 23.88 -5.32
C GLU A 106 -0.16 23.12 -6.29
N ASP A 107 -0.35 21.82 -6.08
CA ASP A 107 -1.22 20.98 -6.89
C ASP A 107 -2.69 21.39 -6.81
N GLU A 108 -3.19 21.75 -5.62
CA GLU A 108 -4.57 22.22 -5.44
C GLU A 108 -4.80 23.59 -6.11
N ALA A 109 -3.77 24.44 -6.21
CA ALA A 109 -3.84 25.70 -6.92
C ALA A 109 -3.92 25.52 -8.44
N ASP A 110 -3.45 24.40 -8.97
CA ASP A 110 -3.54 24.04 -10.39
C ASP A 110 -4.90 23.42 -10.72
N LYS A 111 -5.77 24.22 -11.35
CA LYS A 111 -7.11 23.78 -11.77
C LYS A 111 -7.11 22.68 -12.83
N THR A 112 -5.98 22.36 -13.44
CA THR A 112 -5.83 21.28 -14.43
C THR A 112 -5.41 19.97 -13.80
N SER A 113 -4.96 20.00 -12.54
CA SER A 113 -4.56 18.82 -11.79
C SER A 113 -5.74 17.89 -11.51
N SER A 114 -5.47 16.59 -11.48
CA SER A 114 -6.40 15.56 -11.01
C SER A 114 -6.27 15.29 -9.50
N ASN A 115 -5.41 16.01 -8.81
CA ASN A 115 -5.11 15.89 -7.38
C ASN A 115 -4.78 14.42 -6.98
N ASP A 116 -3.88 13.82 -7.73
CA ASP A 116 -3.51 12.41 -7.62
C ASP A 116 -2.01 12.24 -7.37
N PHE A 117 -1.63 11.30 -6.48
CA PHE A 117 -0.22 11.06 -6.19
C PHE A 117 0.56 10.62 -7.42
N GLY A 118 0.06 9.61 -8.14
CA GLY A 118 0.75 9.03 -9.28
C GLY A 118 0.75 9.92 -10.53
N LYS A 119 -0.30 10.72 -10.73
CA LYS A 119 -0.42 11.57 -11.93
C LYS A 119 0.18 12.96 -11.75
N ASN A 120 0.22 13.47 -10.53
CA ASN A 120 0.59 14.87 -10.26
C ASN A 120 1.74 14.96 -9.26
N ILE A 121 1.55 14.56 -8.00
CA ILE A 121 2.53 14.81 -6.93
C ILE A 121 3.89 14.17 -7.22
N ILE A 122 3.91 12.87 -7.48
CA ILE A 122 5.15 12.11 -7.72
C ILE A 122 5.87 12.61 -8.98
N PRO A 123 5.21 12.79 -10.14
CA PRO A 123 5.84 13.35 -11.32
C PRO A 123 6.41 14.75 -11.11
N ASN A 124 5.69 15.63 -10.40
CA ASN A 124 6.17 16.99 -10.12
C ASN A 124 7.40 16.98 -9.21
N MET A 125 7.39 16.13 -8.16
CA MET A 125 8.57 15.96 -7.29
C MET A 125 9.79 15.45 -8.07
N LEU A 126 9.60 14.51 -9.00
CA LEU A 126 10.68 14.01 -9.87
C LEU A 126 11.19 15.10 -10.82
N ALA A 127 10.29 15.86 -11.43
CA ALA A 127 10.66 16.96 -12.33
C ALA A 127 11.50 18.03 -11.61
N ASP A 128 11.19 18.30 -10.33
CA ASP A 128 11.91 19.22 -9.46
C ASP A 128 13.17 18.57 -8.81
N GLN A 129 13.55 17.37 -9.26
CA GLN A 129 14.73 16.65 -8.78
C GLN A 129 14.74 16.44 -7.26
N GLN A 130 13.56 16.28 -6.65
CA GLN A 130 13.47 15.87 -5.25
C GLN A 130 14.03 14.46 -5.09
N ARG A 131 14.66 14.20 -3.94
CA ARG A 131 15.26 12.89 -3.67
C ARG A 131 14.18 11.86 -3.34
N MET A 132 13.87 11.02 -4.31
CA MET A 132 12.87 9.96 -4.18
C MET A 132 13.55 8.60 -4.23
N VAL A 133 13.20 7.71 -3.30
CA VAL A 133 13.81 6.38 -3.20
C VAL A 133 12.76 5.28 -3.19
N ALA A 134 13.11 4.16 -3.78
CA ALA A 134 12.32 2.93 -3.77
C ALA A 134 12.72 2.08 -2.56
N TYR A 135 11.75 1.71 -1.71
CA TYR A 135 11.94 0.77 -0.61
C TYR A 135 11.47 -0.62 -1.06
N PRO A 136 12.39 -1.56 -1.35
CA PRO A 136 12.01 -2.91 -1.75
C PRO A 136 11.28 -3.62 -0.61
N PHE A 137 10.08 -4.11 -0.89
CA PHE A 137 9.29 -4.90 0.03
C PHE A 137 9.36 -6.38 -0.36
N GLU A 138 9.58 -7.23 0.63
CA GLU A 138 9.52 -8.68 0.49
C GLU A 138 8.38 -9.22 1.35
N GLY A 139 7.50 -10.01 0.77
CA GLY A 139 6.37 -10.61 1.47
C GLY A 139 5.09 -10.62 0.64
N TYR A 140 4.01 -11.07 1.28
CA TYR A 140 2.69 -11.06 0.65
C TYR A 140 2.16 -9.64 0.52
N TRP A 141 1.70 -9.31 -0.69
CA TRP A 141 0.97 -8.07 -0.96
C TRP A 141 -0.11 -8.32 -2.00
N LYS A 142 -1.32 -7.84 -1.73
CA LYS A 142 -2.45 -7.91 -2.66
C LYS A 142 -3.28 -6.63 -2.60
N ASP A 143 -3.49 -6.03 -3.76
CA ASP A 143 -4.48 -4.98 -3.98
C ASP A 143 -5.83 -5.65 -4.22
N VAL A 144 -6.81 -5.40 -3.34
CA VAL A 144 -8.15 -6.00 -3.39
C VAL A 144 -9.21 -5.06 -3.99
N GLY A 145 -8.79 -4.18 -4.88
CA GLY A 145 -9.66 -3.20 -5.56
C GLY A 145 -10.72 -3.80 -6.50
N THR A 146 -10.79 -5.13 -6.67
CA THR A 146 -11.84 -5.82 -7.44
C THR A 146 -12.42 -6.99 -6.63
N ILE A 147 -13.68 -7.39 -6.96
CA ILE A 147 -14.31 -8.56 -6.33
C ILE A 147 -13.48 -9.84 -6.55
N GLY A 148 -12.88 -9.98 -7.76
CA GLY A 148 -12.01 -11.11 -8.07
C GLY A 148 -10.78 -11.17 -7.18
N SER A 149 -10.03 -10.05 -7.06
CA SER A 149 -8.83 -10.00 -6.21
C SER A 149 -9.16 -10.15 -4.71
N LEU A 150 -10.32 -9.66 -4.26
CA LEU A 150 -10.80 -9.91 -2.89
C LEU A 150 -11.07 -11.40 -2.65
N TRP A 151 -11.72 -12.08 -3.60
CA TRP A 151 -11.97 -13.52 -3.51
C TRP A 151 -10.65 -14.31 -3.51
N GLU A 152 -9.74 -14.00 -4.43
CA GLU A 152 -8.42 -14.62 -4.50
C GLU A 152 -7.64 -14.44 -3.19
N ALA A 153 -7.63 -13.23 -2.62
CA ALA A 153 -6.95 -12.96 -1.35
C ALA A 153 -7.51 -13.82 -0.18
N ASN A 154 -8.83 -14.10 -0.20
CA ASN A 154 -9.42 -15.03 0.77
C ASN A 154 -8.99 -16.48 0.51
N MET A 155 -8.88 -16.89 -0.75
CA MET A 155 -8.40 -18.24 -1.10
C MET A 155 -6.91 -18.42 -0.81
N ASP A 156 -6.10 -17.38 -1.01
CA ASP A 156 -4.67 -17.40 -0.68
C ASP A 156 -4.44 -17.77 0.80
N LEU A 157 -5.33 -17.33 1.72
CA LEU A 157 -5.22 -17.65 3.16
C LEU A 157 -5.46 -19.15 3.47
N LEU A 158 -5.97 -19.93 2.53
CA LEU A 158 -6.14 -21.38 2.66
C LEU A 158 -4.89 -22.14 2.17
N ASP A 159 -3.95 -21.47 1.51
CA ASP A 159 -2.66 -22.06 1.12
C ASP A 159 -1.70 -22.03 2.33
N PRO A 160 -1.25 -23.21 2.82
CA PRO A 160 -0.32 -23.28 3.94
C PRO A 160 1.06 -22.63 3.64
N ASN A 161 1.37 -22.36 2.38
CA ASN A 161 2.63 -21.75 1.96
C ASN A 161 2.52 -20.23 1.72
N VAL A 162 1.35 -19.65 1.92
CA VAL A 162 1.21 -18.18 1.73
C VAL A 162 2.13 -17.44 2.70
N PRO A 163 2.95 -16.51 2.24
CA PRO A 163 3.89 -15.78 3.10
C PRO A 163 3.19 -14.66 3.89
N LEU A 164 2.00 -14.96 4.46
CA LEU A 164 1.20 -14.08 5.32
C LEU A 164 0.69 -14.88 6.51
N ASP A 165 1.45 -14.86 7.62
CA ASP A 165 1.00 -15.47 8.86
C ASP A 165 0.01 -14.56 9.58
N VAL A 166 -1.27 -14.94 9.57
CA VAL A 166 -2.35 -14.23 10.28
C VAL A 166 -2.51 -14.68 11.73
N TRP A 167 -1.83 -15.77 12.15
CA TRP A 167 -1.85 -16.31 13.51
C TRP A 167 -0.63 -15.93 14.35
N ASP A 168 0.32 -15.16 13.80
CA ASP A 168 1.52 -14.71 14.49
C ASP A 168 1.16 -13.95 15.79
N PRO A 169 1.49 -14.48 16.98
CA PRO A 169 1.14 -13.85 18.25
C PRO A 169 1.95 -12.61 18.55
N GLU A 170 3.15 -12.47 17.96
CA GLU A 170 4.05 -11.34 18.15
C GLU A 170 3.68 -10.15 17.23
N TRP A 171 3.04 -10.44 16.11
CA TRP A 171 2.62 -9.43 15.15
C TRP A 171 1.16 -9.60 14.73
N LYS A 172 0.27 -9.30 15.64
CA LYS A 172 -1.18 -9.48 15.47
C LYS A 172 -1.78 -8.51 14.48
N ILE A 173 -2.71 -8.99 13.67
CA ILE A 173 -3.60 -8.16 12.87
C ILE A 173 -4.84 -7.85 13.72
N TYR A 174 -5.05 -6.55 14.02
CA TYR A 174 -6.17 -6.11 14.83
C TYR A 174 -7.36 -5.75 13.95
N SER A 175 -8.55 -6.17 14.37
CA SER A 175 -9.80 -5.79 13.73
C SER A 175 -10.87 -5.50 14.80
N ARG A 176 -12.00 -4.94 14.35
CA ARG A 176 -13.13 -4.70 15.24
C ARG A 176 -13.71 -6.04 15.68
N THR A 177 -13.74 -6.29 16.99
CA THR A 177 -14.42 -7.46 17.57
C THR A 177 -15.92 -7.32 17.36
N SER A 178 -16.54 -8.32 16.72
CA SER A 178 -17.98 -8.31 16.41
C SER A 178 -18.86 -8.69 17.60
N GLY A 179 -18.31 -9.36 18.62
CA GLY A 179 -19.06 -9.94 19.73
C GLY A 179 -20.05 -11.03 19.30
N ARG A 180 -19.83 -11.65 18.16
CA ARG A 180 -20.65 -12.77 17.68
C ARG A 180 -20.31 -14.07 18.42
N PRO A 181 -21.24 -15.01 18.48
CA PRO A 181 -20.96 -16.32 19.05
C PRO A 181 -19.93 -17.09 18.21
N GLY A 182 -19.37 -18.16 18.74
CA GLY A 182 -18.52 -19.07 17.97
C GLY A 182 -19.24 -19.57 16.71
N HIS A 183 -18.48 -20.08 15.74
CA HIS A 183 -19.07 -20.73 14.57
C HIS A 183 -19.76 -22.03 14.96
N TYR A 184 -20.83 -22.36 14.24
CA TYR A 184 -21.59 -23.59 14.40
C TYR A 184 -21.43 -24.50 13.17
N ILE A 185 -21.14 -25.78 13.42
CA ILE A 185 -21.08 -26.80 12.39
C ILE A 185 -22.16 -27.82 12.68
N GLY A 186 -23.18 -27.88 11.82
CA GLY A 186 -24.35 -28.77 11.96
C GLY A 186 -24.03 -30.23 11.71
N THR A 187 -24.98 -31.07 12.11
CA THR A 187 -24.87 -32.54 11.91
C THR A 187 -24.83 -32.86 10.41
N GLY A 188 -23.83 -33.61 9.98
CA GLY A 188 -23.67 -34.03 8.58
C GLY A 188 -22.91 -33.02 7.72
N ALA A 189 -22.60 -31.83 8.22
CA ALA A 189 -21.78 -30.85 7.51
C ALA A 189 -20.34 -31.34 7.33
N LEU A 190 -19.80 -31.20 6.14
CA LEU A 190 -18.39 -31.47 5.81
C LEU A 190 -17.65 -30.15 5.66
N VAL A 191 -16.56 -30.02 6.42
CA VAL A 191 -15.67 -28.85 6.35
C VAL A 191 -14.26 -29.36 6.07
N ASP A 192 -13.70 -28.93 4.94
CA ASP A 192 -12.36 -29.30 4.53
C ASP A 192 -11.68 -28.06 3.96
N ASN A 193 -10.41 -27.82 4.34
CA ASN A 193 -9.59 -26.68 3.95
C ASN A 193 -10.36 -25.34 3.95
N ALA A 194 -10.88 -24.96 5.12
CA ALA A 194 -11.72 -23.77 5.28
C ALA A 194 -11.28 -22.91 6.47
N MET A 195 -11.40 -21.60 6.33
CA MET A 195 -11.26 -20.65 7.43
C MET A 195 -12.65 -20.12 7.80
N LEU A 196 -13.10 -20.41 9.03
CA LEU A 196 -14.39 -19.97 9.54
C LEU A 196 -14.20 -18.90 10.61
N THR A 197 -14.93 -17.79 10.48
CA THR A 197 -14.91 -16.71 11.45
C THR A 197 -16.08 -16.82 12.45
N GLU A 198 -16.07 -15.97 13.50
CA GLU A 198 -17.16 -15.89 14.48
C GLU A 198 -18.52 -15.69 13.79
N GLY A 199 -19.52 -16.41 14.28
CA GLY A 199 -20.92 -16.29 13.85
C GLY A 199 -21.24 -16.97 12.50
N CYS A 200 -20.32 -17.78 11.94
CA CYS A 200 -20.64 -18.60 10.79
C CYS A 200 -21.52 -19.81 11.20
N SER A 201 -22.47 -20.20 10.33
CA SER A 201 -23.24 -21.45 10.45
C SER A 201 -23.02 -22.26 9.17
N VAL A 202 -22.62 -23.53 9.34
CA VAL A 202 -22.45 -24.48 8.25
C VAL A 202 -23.45 -25.61 8.47
N GLU A 203 -24.44 -25.71 7.61
CA GLU A 203 -25.47 -26.74 7.65
C GLU A 203 -25.05 -27.97 6.81
N GLY A 204 -25.54 -29.17 7.16
CA GLY A 204 -25.26 -30.40 6.43
C GLY A 204 -26.22 -30.69 5.29
#